data_39324e2b4ffe9c1730632a994f044b5c
#
_entry.id   39324e2b4ffe9c1730632a994f044b5c
#
_cell.length_a   1.000
_cell.length_b   1.000
_cell.length_c   1.000
_cell.angle_alpha   90.00
_cell.angle_beta   90.00
_cell.angle_gamma   90.00
#
_symmetry.space_group_name_H-M   'P 1'
#
loop_
_entity.id
_entity.type
_entity.pdbx_description
1 polymer ?
#
loop_
_entity_poly.entity_id
_entity_poly.type
_entity_poly.pdbx_seq_one_letter_code
_entity_poly.pdbx_strand_id
1 'polypeptide(L)'
;MSSDKKNGSFDDLEEMDHKDIDEMKGDLERELRSVERQHRELRDERRDQVELVRSLRSAIGEMRSADGTRKGLLRKFHSARKFAEEARRSRDSVNSCIPPPADVLAEWLRETHRRLVTIDNDLTAVPTLARELDSFGRFFELQAAIVRKRDSEKAHSEYVAQVKKMREVTAKLDATRKSGKDKVDDALGETNLDSGSISRSDIRKTSRHIDKIDKRLDGLSSERKDIRRRLGRIKAYLKITLRGD
;
A
#
# COMPACT_ATOMS: atom_id res chain seq x y z
N MET A 1 -29.44 40.68 -59.37
CA MET A 1 -29.56 39.23 -59.50
C MET A 1 -28.95 38.59 -58.24
N SER A 2 -29.73 38.35 -57.19
CA SER A 2 -29.34 37.53 -56.01
C SER A 2 -30.50 37.47 -55.00
N SER A 3 -31.64 36.86 -55.41
CA SER A 3 -32.80 36.71 -54.51
C SER A 3 -33.34 35.25 -54.41
N ASP A 4 -32.68 34.25 -55.05
CA ASP A 4 -33.28 32.92 -55.23
C ASP A 4 -32.64 31.79 -54.42
N LYS A 5 -32.01 32.04 -53.26
CA LYS A 5 -31.43 30.98 -52.44
C LYS A 5 -32.04 30.83 -51.03
N LYS A 6 -33.20 31.43 -50.75
CA LYS A 6 -33.85 31.32 -49.39
C LYS A 6 -35.14 30.50 -49.38
N ASN A 7 -35.71 30.08 -50.50
CA ASN A 7 -37.02 29.40 -50.51
C ASN A 7 -36.97 27.87 -50.30
N GLY A 8 -35.84 27.19 -50.47
CA GLY A 8 -35.77 25.74 -50.26
C GLY A 8 -35.68 25.23 -48.80
N SER A 9 -35.86 26.12 -47.82
CA SER A 9 -35.65 25.74 -46.40
C SER A 9 -36.93 25.27 -45.66
N PHE A 10 -38.13 25.56 -46.20
CA PHE A 10 -39.42 25.29 -45.53
C PHE A 10 -40.41 24.53 -46.38
N ASP A 11 -40.05 24.06 -47.57
CA ASP A 11 -40.95 23.41 -48.55
C ASP A 11 -41.74 22.26 -47.92
N ASP A 12 -41.07 21.48 -47.02
CA ASP A 12 -41.72 20.37 -46.28
C ASP A 12 -42.81 20.83 -45.26
N LEU A 13 -42.78 22.10 -44.86
CA LEU A 13 -43.71 22.67 -43.88
C LEU A 13 -44.84 23.49 -44.51
N GLU A 14 -44.66 23.94 -45.77
CA GLU A 14 -45.65 24.66 -46.54
C GLU A 14 -46.82 23.78 -47.03
N GLU A 15 -46.55 22.46 -47.18
CA GLU A 15 -47.56 21.45 -47.56
C GLU A 15 -48.38 20.90 -46.36
N MET A 16 -48.05 21.28 -45.12
CA MET A 16 -48.68 20.74 -43.91
C MET A 16 -49.72 21.74 -43.32
N ASP A 17 -50.80 21.16 -42.72
CA ASP A 17 -51.77 21.99 -42.02
C ASP A 17 -51.17 22.57 -40.71
N HIS A 18 -51.59 23.76 -40.34
CA HIS A 18 -51.06 24.49 -39.19
C HIS A 18 -51.21 23.70 -37.87
N LYS A 19 -52.28 22.87 -37.76
CA LYS A 19 -52.49 21.99 -36.59
C LYS A 19 -51.42 20.88 -36.53
N ASP A 20 -51.08 20.27 -37.66
CA ASP A 20 -50.07 19.21 -37.74
C ASP A 20 -48.67 19.71 -37.36
N ILE A 21 -48.38 20.97 -37.73
CA ILE A 21 -47.12 21.63 -37.41
C ILE A 21 -47.03 21.93 -35.87
N ASP A 22 -48.12 22.37 -35.26
CA ASP A 22 -48.14 22.58 -33.80
C ASP A 22 -48.07 21.24 -33.03
N GLU A 23 -48.72 20.16 -33.51
CA GLU A 23 -48.58 18.82 -32.95
C GLU A 23 -47.14 18.32 -33.04
N MET A 24 -46.52 18.43 -34.23
CA MET A 24 -45.12 18.07 -34.44
C MET A 24 -44.17 18.87 -33.55
N LYS A 25 -44.40 20.14 -33.34
CA LYS A 25 -43.65 20.97 -32.40
C LYS A 25 -43.79 20.46 -30.96
N GLY A 26 -45.03 20.11 -30.52
CA GLY A 26 -45.32 19.54 -29.22
C GLY A 26 -44.62 18.22 -29.00
N ASP A 27 -44.57 17.37 -30.02
CA ASP A 27 -43.88 16.09 -29.97
C ASP A 27 -42.36 16.23 -29.86
N LEU A 28 -41.76 17.10 -30.68
CA LEU A 28 -40.33 17.39 -30.59
C LEU A 28 -39.93 18.03 -29.27
N GLU A 29 -40.80 18.88 -28.67
CA GLU A 29 -40.54 19.41 -27.33
C GLU A 29 -40.63 18.34 -26.23
N ARG A 30 -41.51 17.35 -26.37
CA ARG A 30 -41.58 16.19 -25.47
C ARG A 30 -40.36 15.31 -25.62
N GLU A 31 -39.96 15.02 -26.85
CA GLU A 31 -38.77 14.26 -27.18
C GLU A 31 -37.51 14.95 -26.65
N LEU A 32 -37.36 16.24 -26.85
CA LEU A 32 -36.23 17.03 -26.32
C LEU A 32 -36.13 16.93 -24.78
N ARG A 33 -37.26 17.06 -24.08
CA ARG A 33 -37.30 16.92 -22.62
C ARG A 33 -36.89 15.51 -22.16
N SER A 34 -37.31 14.49 -22.88
CA SER A 34 -36.91 13.10 -22.61
C SER A 34 -35.43 12.87 -22.79
N VAL A 35 -34.86 13.31 -23.93
CA VAL A 35 -33.43 13.22 -24.22
C VAL A 35 -32.61 14.02 -23.21
N GLU A 36 -33.05 15.21 -22.83
CA GLU A 36 -32.34 16.01 -21.83
C GLU A 36 -32.39 15.39 -20.43
N ARG A 37 -33.47 14.68 -20.07
CA ARG A 37 -33.55 13.94 -18.81
C ARG A 37 -32.58 12.77 -18.82
N GLN A 38 -32.61 11.93 -19.85
CA GLN A 38 -31.70 10.80 -20.00
C GLN A 38 -30.22 11.26 -20.01
N HIS A 39 -29.95 12.37 -20.69
CA HIS A 39 -28.58 12.93 -20.71
C HIS A 39 -28.11 13.38 -19.32
N ARG A 40 -29.00 13.94 -18.48
CA ARG A 40 -28.65 14.31 -17.09
C ARG A 40 -28.42 13.06 -16.24
N GLU A 41 -29.33 12.10 -16.27
CA GLU A 41 -29.24 10.85 -15.51
C GLU A 41 -27.95 10.09 -15.82
N LEU A 42 -27.60 9.92 -17.11
CA LEU A 42 -26.34 9.28 -17.52
C LEU A 42 -25.09 10.10 -17.14
N ARG A 43 -25.19 11.42 -17.11
CA ARG A 43 -24.09 12.29 -16.67
C ARG A 43 -23.83 12.15 -15.17
N ASP A 44 -24.87 12.05 -14.38
CA ASP A 44 -24.77 11.83 -12.94
C ASP A 44 -24.22 10.41 -12.66
N GLU A 45 -24.74 9.37 -13.33
CA GLU A 45 -24.20 8.01 -13.27
C GLU A 45 -22.71 7.96 -13.64
N ARG A 46 -22.32 8.64 -14.71
CA ARG A 46 -20.91 8.75 -15.10
C ARG A 46 -20.04 9.35 -14.01
N ARG A 47 -20.53 10.40 -13.35
CA ARG A 47 -19.81 11.06 -12.26
C ARG A 47 -19.58 10.09 -11.10
N ASP A 48 -20.61 9.38 -10.67
CA ASP A 48 -20.52 8.40 -9.59
C ASP A 48 -19.55 7.27 -9.94
N GLN A 49 -19.59 6.76 -11.18
CA GLN A 49 -18.66 5.71 -11.64
C GLN A 49 -17.21 6.20 -11.71
N VAL A 50 -16.97 7.45 -12.08
CA VAL A 50 -15.62 8.06 -12.08
C VAL A 50 -15.09 8.22 -10.66
N GLU A 51 -15.91 8.64 -9.71
CA GLU A 51 -15.56 8.72 -8.30
C GLU A 51 -15.23 7.33 -7.72
N LEU A 52 -16.04 6.33 -8.06
CA LEU A 52 -15.77 4.93 -7.69
C LEU A 52 -14.40 4.43 -8.23
N VAL A 53 -14.10 4.67 -9.50
CA VAL A 53 -12.79 4.29 -10.08
C VAL A 53 -11.65 5.01 -9.37
N ARG A 54 -11.83 6.26 -8.99
CA ARG A 54 -10.82 7.05 -8.27
C ARG A 54 -10.55 6.47 -6.88
N SER A 55 -11.61 6.16 -6.13
CA SER A 55 -11.49 5.54 -4.80
C SER A 55 -10.82 4.17 -4.86
N LEU A 56 -11.22 3.31 -5.81
CA LEU A 56 -10.61 2.00 -6.02
C LEU A 56 -9.11 2.08 -6.38
N ARG A 57 -8.72 3.05 -7.21
CA ARG A 57 -7.30 3.28 -7.56
C ARG A 57 -6.50 3.75 -6.35
N SER A 58 -7.06 4.63 -5.53
CA SER A 58 -6.45 5.09 -4.28
C SER A 58 -6.24 3.92 -3.32
N ALA A 59 -7.28 3.12 -3.07
CA ALA A 59 -7.22 1.96 -2.18
C ALA A 59 -6.16 0.94 -2.64
N ILE A 60 -6.08 0.61 -3.94
CA ILE A 60 -5.03 -0.28 -4.48
C ILE A 60 -3.63 0.36 -4.33
N GLY A 61 -3.51 1.67 -4.48
CA GLY A 61 -2.26 2.40 -4.24
C GLY A 61 -1.77 2.24 -2.81
N GLU A 62 -2.65 2.46 -1.84
CA GLU A 62 -2.36 2.30 -0.41
C GLU A 62 -2.01 0.85 -0.04
N MET A 63 -2.74 -0.13 -0.58
CA MET A 63 -2.41 -1.56 -0.39
C MET A 63 -0.99 -1.89 -0.88
N ARG A 64 -0.60 -1.37 -2.04
CA ARG A 64 0.76 -1.61 -2.59
C ARG A 64 1.85 -0.93 -1.77
N SER A 65 1.61 0.29 -1.31
CA SER A 65 2.57 1.00 -0.47
C SER A 65 2.76 0.27 0.87
N ALA A 66 1.68 -0.19 1.47
CA ALA A 66 1.70 -1.01 2.69
C ALA A 66 2.44 -2.34 2.48
N ASP A 67 2.21 -3.03 1.33
CA ASP A 67 2.95 -4.25 0.99
C ASP A 67 4.45 -3.99 0.75
N GLY A 68 4.81 -2.87 0.14
CA GLY A 68 6.21 -2.46 -0.04
C GLY A 68 6.93 -2.27 1.29
N THR A 69 6.32 -1.52 2.21
CA THR A 69 6.86 -1.30 3.57
C THR A 69 6.94 -2.59 4.36
N ARG A 70 5.92 -3.45 4.29
CA ARG A 70 5.90 -4.77 4.93
C ARG A 70 7.05 -5.66 4.43
N LYS A 71 7.28 -5.74 3.11
CA LYS A 71 8.42 -6.50 2.54
C LYS A 71 9.76 -5.98 3.05
N GLY A 72 9.93 -4.65 3.15
CA GLY A 72 11.13 -4.04 3.72
C GLY A 72 11.36 -4.40 5.19
N LEU A 73 10.29 -4.37 6.00
CA LEU A 73 10.35 -4.76 7.41
C LEU A 73 10.62 -6.27 7.58
N LEU A 74 10.02 -7.13 6.76
CA LEU A 74 10.29 -8.58 6.78
C LEU A 74 11.76 -8.89 6.45
N ARG A 75 12.35 -8.19 5.47
CA ARG A 75 13.79 -8.34 5.17
C ARG A 75 14.65 -7.97 6.38
N LYS A 76 14.34 -6.86 7.07
CA LYS A 76 15.03 -6.45 8.30
C LYS A 76 14.86 -7.48 9.43
N PHE A 77 13.68 -8.04 9.60
CA PHE A 77 13.40 -9.10 10.55
C PHE A 77 14.24 -10.35 10.27
N HIS A 78 14.24 -10.84 9.03
CA HIS A 78 15.03 -12.03 8.66
C HIS A 78 16.54 -11.80 8.82
N SER A 79 17.03 -10.60 8.49
CA SER A 79 18.43 -10.23 8.70
C SER A 79 18.78 -10.25 10.21
N ALA A 80 17.97 -9.59 11.02
CA ALA A 80 18.19 -9.59 12.49
C ALA A 80 18.12 -11.00 13.09
N ARG A 81 17.20 -11.83 12.61
CA ARG A 81 17.08 -13.23 13.01
C ARG A 81 18.35 -14.02 12.68
N LYS A 82 18.87 -13.88 11.45
CA LYS A 82 20.10 -14.56 11.02
C LYS A 82 21.26 -14.19 11.95
N PHE A 83 21.48 -12.89 12.20
CA PHE A 83 22.54 -12.45 13.11
C PHE A 83 22.33 -12.91 14.57
N ALA A 84 21.08 -12.95 15.05
CA ALA A 84 20.77 -13.50 16.35
C ALA A 84 21.11 -15.00 16.45
N GLU A 85 20.78 -15.78 15.43
CA GLU A 85 21.11 -17.22 15.39
C GLU A 85 22.63 -17.47 15.32
N GLU A 86 23.38 -16.68 14.58
CA GLU A 86 24.83 -16.74 14.48
C GLU A 86 25.48 -16.40 15.86
N ALA A 87 25.07 -15.30 16.49
CA ALA A 87 25.54 -14.88 17.80
C ALA A 87 25.20 -15.92 18.87
N ARG A 88 24.01 -16.51 18.84
CA ARG A 88 23.60 -17.59 19.73
C ARG A 88 24.51 -18.81 19.56
N ARG A 89 24.75 -19.27 18.33
CA ARG A 89 25.61 -20.43 18.05
C ARG A 89 27.04 -20.20 18.57
N SER A 90 27.61 -19.02 18.32
CA SER A 90 28.94 -18.65 18.82
C SER A 90 28.99 -18.70 20.35
N ARG A 91 28.01 -18.10 21.03
CA ARG A 91 27.90 -18.16 22.49
C ARG A 91 27.78 -19.59 23.02
N ASP A 92 26.87 -20.38 22.43
CA ASP A 92 26.54 -21.73 22.94
C ASP A 92 27.71 -22.69 22.72
N SER A 93 28.47 -22.54 21.62
CA SER A 93 29.68 -23.36 21.37
C SER A 93 30.76 -23.14 22.43
N VAL A 94 30.96 -21.89 22.88
CA VAL A 94 31.93 -21.60 23.94
C VAL A 94 31.39 -22.02 25.30
N ASN A 95 30.10 -21.80 25.60
CA ASN A 95 29.50 -22.13 26.87
C ASN A 95 29.45 -23.65 27.13
N SER A 96 29.38 -24.47 26.08
CA SER A 96 29.45 -25.93 26.22
C SER A 96 30.82 -26.41 26.66
N CYS A 97 31.90 -25.72 26.28
CA CYS A 97 33.28 -26.07 26.62
C CYS A 97 33.75 -25.36 27.90
N ILE A 98 33.31 -24.13 28.12
CA ILE A 98 33.74 -23.27 29.23
C ILE A 98 32.48 -22.76 29.96
N PRO A 99 31.89 -23.54 30.88
CA PRO A 99 30.67 -23.15 31.58
C PRO A 99 30.81 -21.91 32.48
N PRO A 100 31.91 -21.74 33.27
CA PRO A 100 32.01 -20.60 34.19
C PRO A 100 32.02 -19.24 33.50
N PRO A 101 31.41 -18.20 34.12
CA PRO A 101 31.52 -16.81 33.62
C PRO A 101 32.97 -16.30 33.64
N ALA A 102 33.26 -15.28 32.78
CA ALA A 102 34.60 -14.70 32.68
C ALA A 102 35.13 -14.14 34.01
N ASP A 103 34.24 -13.58 34.86
CA ASP A 103 34.62 -13.01 36.14
C ASP A 103 35.06 -14.11 37.12
N VAL A 104 34.40 -15.26 37.18
CA VAL A 104 34.79 -16.40 38.00
C VAL A 104 36.12 -16.98 37.52
N LEU A 105 36.33 -17.10 36.20
CA LEU A 105 37.61 -17.53 35.66
C LEU A 105 38.73 -16.55 35.99
N ALA A 106 38.43 -15.25 36.03
CA ALA A 106 39.40 -14.21 36.42
C ALA A 106 39.76 -14.28 37.93
N GLU A 107 38.80 -14.67 38.76
CA GLU A 107 39.09 -14.94 40.20
C GLU A 107 40.00 -16.15 40.36
N TRP A 108 39.73 -17.24 39.64
CA TRP A 108 40.55 -18.43 39.64
C TRP A 108 41.97 -18.13 39.10
N LEU A 109 42.08 -17.31 38.07
CA LEU A 109 43.37 -16.85 37.54
C LEU A 109 44.17 -16.09 38.58
N ARG A 110 43.52 -15.11 39.28
CA ARG A 110 44.15 -14.34 40.34
C ARG A 110 44.64 -15.22 41.51
N GLU A 111 43.82 -16.18 41.92
CA GLU A 111 44.20 -17.13 42.96
C GLU A 111 45.36 -18.02 42.53
N THR A 112 45.34 -18.54 41.30
CA THR A 112 46.44 -19.35 40.76
C THR A 112 47.72 -18.53 40.68
N HIS A 113 47.63 -17.27 40.19
CA HIS A 113 48.79 -16.35 40.16
C HIS A 113 49.34 -16.10 41.55
N ARG A 114 48.48 -15.82 42.51
CA ARG A 114 48.92 -15.60 43.93
C ARG A 114 49.68 -16.79 44.45
N ARG A 115 49.23 -18.02 44.21
CA ARG A 115 49.91 -19.25 44.61
C ARG A 115 51.27 -19.42 43.97
N LEU A 116 51.41 -19.02 42.72
CA LEU A 116 52.69 -19.11 41.96
C LEU A 116 53.73 -18.07 42.39
N VAL A 117 53.26 -16.91 42.86
CA VAL A 117 54.14 -15.78 43.25
C VAL A 117 54.49 -15.80 44.74
N THR A 118 53.63 -16.37 45.58
CA THR A 118 53.85 -16.43 47.03
C THR A 118 54.92 -17.50 47.33
N ILE A 119 56.11 -17.05 47.75
CA ILE A 119 57.16 -17.95 48.25
C ILE A 119 56.84 -18.19 49.73
N ASP A 120 56.57 -19.46 50.05
CA ASP A 120 56.40 -19.86 51.45
C ASP A 120 57.76 -20.11 52.10
N ASN A 121 57.96 -19.52 53.29
CA ASN A 121 59.22 -19.74 54.03
C ASN A 121 59.30 -21.09 54.72
N ASP A 122 58.22 -21.88 54.67
CA ASP A 122 58.18 -23.23 55.20
C ASP A 122 58.67 -24.23 54.11
N LEU A 123 59.88 -24.74 54.27
CA LEU A 123 60.47 -25.69 53.34
C LEU A 123 59.68 -27.02 53.20
N THR A 124 58.81 -27.29 54.20
CA THR A 124 57.96 -28.52 54.15
C THR A 124 56.69 -28.28 53.28
N ALA A 125 56.34 -27.04 53.04
CA ALA A 125 55.18 -26.63 52.22
C ALA A 125 55.53 -26.34 50.75
N VAL A 126 56.82 -26.40 50.38
CA VAL A 126 57.30 -26.15 48.99
C VAL A 126 56.65 -27.18 48.05
N PRO A 127 55.95 -26.75 47.03
CA PRO A 127 55.30 -27.66 46.08
C PRO A 127 56.37 -28.41 45.28
N THR A 128 56.11 -29.65 44.91
CA THR A 128 56.97 -30.40 44.01
C THR A 128 56.99 -29.74 42.58
N LEU A 129 58.09 -29.85 41.86
CA LEU A 129 58.25 -29.33 40.50
C LEU A 129 57.06 -29.71 39.58
N ALA A 130 56.54 -30.91 39.71
CA ALA A 130 55.39 -31.38 38.94
C ALA A 130 54.14 -30.55 39.28
N ARG A 131 53.85 -30.23 40.53
CA ARG A 131 52.72 -29.38 40.93
C ARG A 131 52.87 -27.92 40.50
N GLU A 132 54.10 -27.42 40.46
CA GLU A 132 54.38 -26.08 39.92
C GLU A 132 54.09 -26.02 38.41
N LEU A 133 54.58 -27.00 37.64
CA LEU A 133 54.30 -27.10 36.22
C LEU A 133 52.79 -27.21 35.92
N ASP A 134 52.04 -27.99 36.71
CA ASP A 134 50.59 -28.08 36.59
C ASP A 134 49.93 -26.73 36.88
N SER A 135 50.42 -26.03 37.91
CA SER A 135 49.88 -24.70 38.26
C SER A 135 50.15 -23.64 37.14
N PHE A 136 51.33 -23.67 36.50
CA PHE A 136 51.65 -22.85 35.33
C PHE A 136 50.75 -23.22 34.14
N GLY A 137 50.61 -24.51 33.86
CA GLY A 137 49.69 -24.99 32.80
C GLY A 137 48.28 -24.47 33.00
N ARG A 138 47.73 -24.61 34.24
CA ARG A 138 46.42 -24.10 34.61
C ARG A 138 46.31 -22.58 34.46
N PHE A 139 47.36 -21.81 34.79
CA PHE A 139 47.36 -20.35 34.65
C PHE A 139 47.18 -19.95 33.20
N PHE A 140 47.90 -20.58 32.23
CA PHE A 140 47.76 -20.26 30.80
C PHE A 140 46.44 -20.75 30.23
N GLU A 141 45.93 -21.90 30.67
CA GLU A 141 44.61 -22.39 30.29
C GLU A 141 43.50 -21.42 30.72
N LEU A 142 43.57 -20.91 31.95
CA LEU A 142 42.59 -19.91 32.47
C LEU A 142 42.69 -18.61 31.66
N GLN A 143 43.89 -18.12 31.30
CA GLN A 143 44.03 -16.96 30.46
C GLN A 143 43.33 -17.17 29.11
N ALA A 144 43.59 -18.28 28.42
CA ALA A 144 42.97 -18.60 27.14
C ALA A 144 41.45 -18.75 27.25
N ALA A 145 40.98 -19.39 28.36
CA ALA A 145 39.55 -19.55 28.63
C ALA A 145 38.84 -18.22 28.88
N ILE A 146 39.45 -17.28 29.59
CA ILE A 146 38.89 -15.93 29.82
C ILE A 146 38.70 -15.18 28.49
N VAL A 147 39.68 -15.20 27.61
CA VAL A 147 39.59 -14.54 26.30
C VAL A 147 38.39 -15.08 25.50
N ARG A 148 38.30 -16.40 25.37
CA ARG A 148 37.19 -17.06 24.65
C ARG A 148 35.83 -16.77 25.33
N LYS A 149 35.79 -16.75 26.66
CA LYS A 149 34.55 -16.47 27.37
C LYS A 149 34.08 -15.04 27.23
N ARG A 150 34.98 -14.08 27.25
CA ARG A 150 34.66 -12.67 26.95
C ARG A 150 34.07 -12.50 25.55
N ASP A 151 34.59 -13.20 24.56
CA ASP A 151 34.03 -13.16 23.21
C ASP A 151 32.61 -13.79 23.17
N SER A 152 32.38 -14.86 23.91
CA SER A 152 31.04 -15.44 24.09
C SER A 152 30.06 -14.48 24.78
N GLU A 153 30.51 -13.71 25.79
CA GLU A 153 29.69 -12.71 26.47
C GLU A 153 29.37 -11.51 25.56
N LYS A 154 30.31 -11.09 24.70
CA LYS A 154 30.03 -10.12 23.62
C LYS A 154 29.00 -10.65 22.64
N ALA A 155 29.15 -11.90 22.18
CA ALA A 155 28.15 -12.54 21.32
C ALA A 155 26.76 -12.62 21.98
N HIS A 156 26.70 -12.83 23.32
CA HIS A 156 25.44 -12.77 24.04
C HIS A 156 24.81 -11.37 24.03
N SER A 157 25.62 -10.33 24.23
CA SER A 157 25.11 -8.93 24.16
C SER A 157 24.60 -8.59 22.76
N GLU A 158 25.27 -9.05 21.70
CA GLU A 158 24.84 -8.91 20.32
C GLU A 158 23.51 -9.66 20.07
N TYR A 159 23.39 -10.89 20.56
CA TYR A 159 22.14 -11.65 20.50
C TYR A 159 20.96 -10.88 21.12
N VAL A 160 21.14 -10.34 22.32
CA VAL A 160 20.11 -9.55 23.02
C VAL A 160 19.74 -8.31 22.21
N ALA A 161 20.73 -7.60 21.63
CA ALA A 161 20.50 -6.44 20.78
C ALA A 161 19.71 -6.79 19.53
N GLN A 162 20.00 -7.93 18.87
CA GLN A 162 19.26 -8.37 17.70
C GLN A 162 17.83 -8.82 18.05
N VAL A 163 17.62 -9.48 19.18
CA VAL A 163 16.28 -9.83 19.68
C VAL A 163 15.45 -8.56 19.94
N LYS A 164 16.05 -7.51 20.50
CA LYS A 164 15.38 -6.22 20.68
C LYS A 164 14.96 -5.60 19.35
N LYS A 165 15.87 -5.59 18.37
CA LYS A 165 15.54 -5.13 17.00
C LYS A 165 14.40 -5.94 16.36
N MET A 166 14.39 -7.26 16.54
CA MET A 166 13.30 -8.10 16.03
C MET A 166 11.96 -7.71 16.65
N ARG A 167 11.89 -7.46 17.95
CA ARG A 167 10.67 -7.00 18.65
C ARG A 167 10.20 -5.64 18.11
N GLU A 168 11.11 -4.69 17.92
CA GLU A 168 10.80 -3.39 17.34
C GLU A 168 10.25 -3.49 15.90
N VAL A 169 10.84 -4.36 15.09
CA VAL A 169 10.37 -4.60 13.73
C VAL A 169 9.00 -5.28 13.72
N THR A 170 8.75 -6.22 14.62
CA THR A 170 7.43 -6.87 14.77
C THR A 170 6.36 -5.84 15.15
N ALA A 171 6.64 -4.98 16.13
CA ALA A 171 5.72 -3.90 16.49
C ALA A 171 5.40 -2.96 15.30
N LYS A 172 6.42 -2.64 14.48
CA LYS A 172 6.24 -1.84 13.25
C LYS A 172 5.41 -2.59 12.20
N LEU A 173 5.58 -3.91 12.07
CA LEU A 173 4.78 -4.73 11.16
C LEU A 173 3.30 -4.72 11.57
N ASP A 174 3.01 -4.86 12.86
CA ASP A 174 1.65 -4.82 13.38
C ASP A 174 1.01 -3.43 13.20
N ALA A 175 1.77 -2.36 13.48
CA ALA A 175 1.32 -0.99 13.23
C ALA A 175 1.03 -0.73 11.74
N THR A 176 1.91 -1.19 10.85
CA THR A 176 1.71 -1.06 9.39
C THR A 176 0.49 -1.83 8.91
N ARG A 177 0.21 -3.00 9.51
CA ARG A 177 -0.97 -3.80 9.18
C ARG A 177 -2.27 -3.08 9.57
N LYS A 178 -2.31 -2.47 10.77
CA LYS A 178 -3.46 -1.69 11.24
C LYS A 178 -3.66 -0.44 10.38
N SER A 179 -2.63 0.39 10.25
CA SER A 179 -2.69 1.60 9.42
C SER A 179 -3.01 1.32 7.94
N GLY A 180 -2.54 0.18 7.39
CA GLY A 180 -2.88 -0.22 6.03
C GLY A 180 -4.36 -0.57 5.87
N LYS A 181 -4.98 -1.22 6.85
CA LYS A 181 -6.42 -1.46 6.86
C LYS A 181 -7.21 -0.17 6.97
N ASP A 182 -6.89 0.66 7.98
CA ASP A 182 -7.59 1.92 8.23
C ASP A 182 -7.59 2.82 6.97
N LYS A 183 -6.45 2.95 6.29
CA LYS A 183 -6.33 3.74 5.05
C LYS A 183 -7.12 3.16 3.87
N VAL A 184 -7.21 1.85 3.76
CA VAL A 184 -8.03 1.20 2.73
C VAL A 184 -9.50 1.40 3.04
N ASP A 185 -9.91 1.26 4.30
CA ASP A 185 -11.27 1.47 4.74
C ASP A 185 -11.68 2.95 4.59
N ASP A 186 -10.79 3.90 4.90
CA ASP A 186 -11.00 5.34 4.63
C ASP A 186 -11.14 5.65 3.13
N ALA A 187 -10.31 5.03 2.28
CA ALA A 187 -10.39 5.22 0.82
C ALA A 187 -11.66 4.62 0.19
N LEU A 188 -12.30 3.69 0.89
CA LEU A 188 -13.56 3.04 0.49
C LEU A 188 -14.78 3.62 1.20
N GLY A 189 -14.61 4.50 2.17
CA GLY A 189 -15.55 4.94 3.18
C GLY A 189 -16.94 5.38 2.73
N GLU A 190 -17.19 5.54 1.42
CA GLU A 190 -18.50 5.80 0.83
C GLU A 190 -18.99 4.66 -0.09
N THR A 191 -18.17 3.65 -0.32
CA THR A 191 -18.52 2.52 -1.18
C THR A 191 -18.73 1.27 -0.33
N ASN A 192 -19.93 0.67 -0.39
CA ASN A 192 -20.27 -0.59 0.29
C ASN A 192 -19.46 -1.80 -0.20
N LEU A 193 -18.19 -1.61 -0.53
CA LEU A 193 -17.30 -2.66 -1.04
C LEU A 193 -16.36 -3.12 0.08
N ASP A 194 -16.35 -4.43 0.34
CA ASP A 194 -15.41 -5.04 1.28
C ASP A 194 -13.96 -4.89 0.81
N SER A 195 -13.09 -4.41 1.69
CA SER A 195 -11.66 -4.21 1.43
C SER A 195 -10.90 -5.47 0.97
N GLY A 196 -11.46 -6.65 1.24
CA GLY A 196 -10.88 -7.95 0.86
C GLY A 196 -11.13 -8.39 -0.58
N SER A 197 -12.07 -7.77 -1.30
CA SER A 197 -12.52 -8.20 -2.63
C SER A 197 -12.06 -7.32 -3.79
N ILE A 198 -11.36 -6.20 -3.49
CA ILE A 198 -10.99 -5.22 -4.52
C ILE A 198 -9.91 -5.77 -5.43
N SER A 199 -10.23 -5.86 -6.72
CA SER A 199 -9.32 -6.34 -7.73
C SER A 199 -9.14 -5.33 -8.87
N ARG A 200 -8.01 -5.44 -9.59
CA ARG A 200 -7.80 -4.67 -10.81
C ARG A 200 -8.84 -4.97 -11.90
N SER A 201 -9.49 -6.14 -11.82
CA SER A 201 -10.55 -6.51 -12.75
C SER A 201 -11.76 -5.62 -12.58
N ASP A 202 -12.05 -5.18 -11.34
CA ASP A 202 -13.20 -4.35 -11.04
C ASP A 202 -13.01 -2.92 -11.59
N ILE A 203 -11.80 -2.36 -11.43
CA ILE A 203 -11.45 -1.09 -12.10
C ILE A 203 -11.64 -1.20 -13.62
N ARG A 204 -11.23 -2.30 -14.24
CA ARG A 204 -11.38 -2.49 -15.69
C ARG A 204 -12.83 -2.61 -16.11
N LYS A 205 -13.67 -3.31 -15.32
CA LYS A 205 -15.11 -3.43 -15.56
C LYS A 205 -15.79 -2.07 -15.49
N THR A 206 -15.52 -1.33 -14.41
CA THR A 206 -16.08 0.02 -14.21
C THR A 206 -15.60 1.00 -15.28
N SER A 207 -14.31 0.96 -15.67
CA SER A 207 -13.82 1.79 -16.77
C SER A 207 -14.51 1.49 -18.10
N ARG A 208 -14.73 0.21 -18.42
CA ARG A 208 -15.49 -0.19 -19.63
C ARG A 208 -16.96 0.27 -19.56
N HIS A 209 -17.52 0.32 -18.36
CA HIS A 209 -18.88 0.84 -18.17
C HIS A 209 -18.93 2.35 -18.44
N ILE A 210 -17.96 3.10 -17.93
CA ILE A 210 -17.80 4.53 -18.25
C ILE A 210 -17.69 4.77 -19.76
N ASP A 211 -16.87 3.97 -20.46
CA ASP A 211 -16.74 4.08 -21.92
C ASP A 211 -18.08 3.87 -22.66
N LYS A 212 -18.93 2.99 -22.14
CA LYS A 212 -20.28 2.77 -22.70
C LYS A 212 -21.21 3.96 -22.44
N ILE A 213 -21.14 4.53 -21.21
CA ILE A 213 -21.90 5.72 -20.84
C ILE A 213 -21.47 6.91 -21.74
N ASP A 214 -20.17 7.09 -21.93
CA ASP A 214 -19.65 8.17 -22.79
C ASP A 214 -20.17 8.08 -24.23
N LYS A 215 -20.13 6.89 -24.82
CA LYS A 215 -20.71 6.66 -26.16
C LYS A 215 -22.21 6.98 -26.21
N ARG A 216 -22.94 6.65 -25.17
CA ARG A 216 -24.38 6.95 -25.10
C ARG A 216 -24.65 8.44 -24.92
N LEU A 217 -23.85 9.13 -24.12
CA LEU A 217 -23.90 10.58 -23.94
C LEU A 217 -23.61 11.32 -25.26
N ASP A 218 -22.64 10.86 -26.03
CA ASP A 218 -22.33 11.42 -27.35
C ASP A 218 -23.52 11.24 -28.31
N GLY A 219 -24.14 10.06 -28.34
CA GLY A 219 -25.36 9.82 -29.10
C GLY A 219 -26.49 10.75 -28.72
N LEU A 220 -26.84 10.85 -27.43
CA LEU A 220 -27.89 11.75 -26.93
C LEU A 220 -27.56 13.23 -27.18
N SER A 221 -26.27 13.60 -27.15
CA SER A 221 -25.84 14.96 -27.49
C SER A 221 -26.10 15.30 -28.99
N SER A 222 -25.89 14.33 -29.87
CA SER A 222 -26.21 14.46 -31.31
C SER A 222 -27.73 14.54 -31.51
N GLU A 223 -28.49 13.60 -30.95
CA GLU A 223 -29.96 13.60 -31.01
C GLU A 223 -30.54 14.92 -30.52
N ARG A 224 -30.06 15.45 -29.38
CA ARG A 224 -30.47 16.75 -28.83
C ARG A 224 -30.21 17.92 -29.82
N LYS A 225 -29.04 17.89 -30.49
CA LYS A 225 -28.73 18.92 -31.49
C LYS A 225 -29.67 18.88 -32.71
N ASP A 226 -29.98 17.67 -33.16
CA ASP A 226 -30.87 17.47 -34.32
C ASP A 226 -32.31 17.85 -34.01
N ILE A 227 -32.83 17.46 -32.81
CA ILE A 227 -34.17 17.89 -32.37
C ILE A 227 -34.24 19.41 -32.22
N ARG A 228 -33.20 20.04 -31.62
CA ARG A 228 -33.15 21.51 -31.51
C ARG A 228 -33.10 22.19 -32.85
N ARG A 229 -32.43 21.62 -33.83
CA ARG A 229 -32.38 22.16 -35.22
C ARG A 229 -33.76 22.07 -35.86
N ARG A 230 -34.45 20.93 -35.77
CA ARG A 230 -35.81 20.73 -36.26
C ARG A 230 -36.80 21.68 -35.60
N LEU A 231 -36.76 21.79 -34.26
CA LEU A 231 -37.57 22.74 -33.51
C LEU A 231 -37.29 24.18 -33.88
N GLY A 232 -36.06 24.54 -34.14
CA GLY A 232 -35.65 25.88 -34.62
C GLY A 232 -36.25 26.21 -35.97
N ARG A 233 -36.28 25.22 -36.92
CA ARG A 233 -36.92 25.37 -38.23
C ARG A 233 -38.41 25.60 -38.10
N ILE A 234 -39.13 24.77 -37.30
CA ILE A 234 -40.57 24.89 -37.10
C ILE A 234 -40.92 26.22 -36.44
N LYS A 235 -40.19 26.61 -35.38
CA LYS A 235 -40.41 27.92 -34.74
C LYS A 235 -40.15 29.12 -35.64
N ALA A 236 -39.18 29.03 -36.54
CA ALA A 236 -38.91 30.07 -37.53
C ALA A 236 -40.02 30.17 -38.59
N TYR A 237 -40.51 29.04 -39.07
CA TYR A 237 -41.65 28.96 -39.98
C TYR A 237 -42.92 29.59 -39.36
N LEU A 238 -43.35 29.14 -38.19
CA LEU A 238 -44.47 29.68 -37.46
C LEU A 238 -44.38 31.18 -37.16
N LYS A 239 -43.16 31.69 -36.95
CA LYS A 239 -42.92 33.11 -36.77
C LYS A 239 -43.06 33.93 -38.06
N ILE A 240 -42.79 33.33 -39.20
CA ILE A 240 -42.93 33.99 -40.51
C ILE A 240 -44.42 34.02 -40.92
N THR A 241 -45.14 32.92 -40.77
CA THR A 241 -46.59 32.84 -41.06
C THR A 241 -47.43 33.75 -40.18
N LEU A 242 -47.15 33.86 -38.88
CA LEU A 242 -47.80 34.79 -37.96
C LEU A 242 -47.48 36.29 -38.17
N ARG A 243 -46.50 36.65 -39.02
CA ARG A 243 -46.17 38.01 -39.37
C ARG A 243 -46.68 38.42 -40.75
N GLY A 244 -47.18 37.42 -41.51
CA GLY A 244 -47.72 37.65 -42.85
C GLY A 244 -49.27 37.86 -42.91
N ASP A 245 -49.93 37.55 -41.77
CA ASP A 245 -51.32 37.93 -41.50
C ASP A 245 -51.35 39.25 -40.71
#